data_a1c1e0f67676c20b8d70e53c2fbaa200
#
_entry.id   a1c1e0f67676c20b8d70e53c2fbaa200
#
_cell.length_a   1.000
_cell.length_b   1.000
_cell.length_c   1.000
_cell.angle_alpha   90.00
_cell.angle_beta   90.00
_cell.angle_gamma   90.00
#
_symmetry.space_group_name_H-M   'P 1'
#
loop_
_entity.id
_entity.type
_entity.pdbx_description
1 polymer ?
#
loop_
_entity_poly.entity_id
_entity_poly.type
_entity_poly.pdbx_seq_one_letter_code
_entity_poly.pdbx_strand_id
1 'polypeptide(L)'
;MDYKEFLVRLGYVRNKANLSARELSLRMGKSAQYIGMVERGRFQLSIENLFQVLEICNFSVARFFRDDFYDYDENREIERLLENLSSDKKKSLIDFLKK
;
A
#
# COMPACT_ATOMS: atom_id res chain seq x y z
N MET A 1 9.33 -8.92 -1.90
CA MET A 1 9.57 -7.45 -1.77
C MET A 1 10.95 -7.24 -1.19
N ASP A 2 11.77 -6.45 -1.86
CA ASP A 2 13.07 -6.03 -1.33
C ASP A 2 12.96 -4.64 -0.67
N TYR A 3 14.06 -4.15 -0.12
CA TYR A 3 14.05 -2.86 0.58
C TYR A 3 13.75 -1.68 -0.36
N LYS A 4 14.20 -1.76 -1.59
CA LYS A 4 13.91 -0.73 -2.60
C LYS A 4 12.41 -0.64 -2.88
N GLU A 5 11.77 -1.79 -3.05
CA GLU A 5 10.31 -1.87 -3.22
C GLU A 5 9.58 -1.37 -1.96
N PHE A 6 10.09 -1.69 -0.78
CA PHE A 6 9.55 -1.17 0.48
C PHE A 6 9.53 0.36 0.50
N LEU A 7 10.63 0.99 0.09
CA LEU A 7 10.72 2.45 0.06
C LEU A 7 9.76 3.07 -0.97
N VAL A 8 9.59 2.42 -2.11
CA VAL A 8 8.62 2.86 -3.13
C VAL A 8 7.20 2.80 -2.57
N ARG A 9 6.84 1.71 -1.89
CA ARG A 9 5.52 1.58 -1.24
C ARG A 9 5.31 2.65 -0.16
N LEU A 10 6.34 2.96 0.60
CA LEU A 10 6.27 3.99 1.63
C LEU A 10 5.91 5.36 1.02
N GLY A 11 6.58 5.73 -0.07
CA GLY A 11 6.28 6.97 -0.79
C GLY A 11 4.88 6.98 -1.36
N TYR A 12 4.41 5.86 -1.89
CA TYR A 12 3.04 5.71 -2.39
C TYR A 12 2.02 5.99 -1.29
N VAL A 13 2.20 5.36 -0.13
CA VAL A 13 1.30 5.53 1.04
C VAL A 13 1.23 6.99 1.45
N ARG A 14 2.38 7.65 1.55
CA ARG A 14 2.46 9.06 1.90
C ARG A 14 1.74 9.93 0.88
N ASN A 15 2.00 9.73 -0.39
CA ASN A 15 1.38 10.50 -1.48
C ASN A 15 -0.13 10.30 -1.53
N LYS A 16 -0.59 9.06 -1.30
CA LYS A 16 -2.03 8.75 -1.26
C LYS A 16 -2.73 9.48 -0.12
N ALA A 17 -2.03 9.71 0.98
CA ALA A 17 -2.55 10.48 2.11
C ALA A 17 -2.45 12.00 1.90
N ASN A 18 -1.94 12.45 0.76
CA ASN A 18 -1.74 13.87 0.42
C ASN A 18 -0.80 14.59 1.40
N LEU A 19 0.19 13.87 1.91
CA LEU A 19 1.19 14.45 2.81
C LEU A 19 2.53 14.59 2.09
N SER A 20 3.18 15.74 2.26
CA SER A 20 4.57 15.88 1.87
C SER A 20 5.46 15.09 2.83
N ALA A 21 6.69 14.80 2.42
CA ALA A 21 7.67 14.16 3.30
C ALA A 21 7.89 14.99 4.57
N ARG A 22 7.93 16.31 4.42
CA ARG A 22 8.06 17.25 5.53
C ARG A 22 6.88 17.14 6.50
N GLU A 23 5.66 17.18 5.98
CA GLU A 23 4.45 17.11 6.79
C GLU A 23 4.37 15.80 7.57
N LEU A 24 4.64 14.68 6.93
CA LEU A 24 4.65 13.39 7.60
C LEU A 24 5.71 13.34 8.69
N SER A 25 6.93 13.82 8.40
CA SER A 25 8.01 13.89 9.37
C SER A 25 7.60 14.65 10.63
N LEU A 26 6.99 15.82 10.46
CA LEU A 26 6.56 16.66 11.58
C LEU A 26 5.43 15.99 12.36
N ARG A 27 4.49 15.33 11.70
CA ARG A 27 3.41 14.58 12.39
C ARG A 27 3.94 13.42 13.21
N MET A 28 5.09 12.85 12.82
CA MET A 28 5.77 11.79 13.56
C MET A 28 6.58 12.32 14.75
N GLY A 29 6.66 13.63 14.91
CA GLY A 29 7.51 14.24 15.92
C GLY A 29 9.01 14.19 15.58
N LYS A 30 9.33 14.04 14.30
CA LYS A 30 10.70 13.98 13.79
C LYS A 30 11.11 15.31 13.17
N SER A 31 12.40 15.40 12.78
CA SER A 31 12.87 16.56 12.02
C SER A 31 12.17 16.62 10.66
N ALA A 32 12.11 17.82 10.09
CA ALA A 32 11.41 18.03 8.80
C ALA A 32 11.97 17.19 7.65
N GLN A 33 13.23 16.76 7.74
CA GLN A 33 13.92 16.00 6.69
C GLN A 33 13.84 14.49 6.86
N TYR A 34 13.27 13.99 7.96
CA TYR A 34 13.37 12.59 8.37
C TYR A 34 12.83 11.63 7.28
N ILE A 35 11.59 11.80 6.86
CA ILE A 35 10.97 10.90 5.86
C ILE A 35 11.67 11.02 4.52
N GLY A 36 12.07 12.23 4.11
CA GLY A 36 12.83 12.40 2.88
C GLY A 36 14.15 11.62 2.90
N MET A 37 14.84 11.61 4.03
CA MET A 37 16.07 10.84 4.18
C MET A 37 15.81 9.33 4.18
N VAL A 38 14.73 8.88 4.82
CA VAL A 38 14.31 7.47 4.78
C VAL A 38 14.01 7.05 3.35
N GLU A 39 13.21 7.82 2.62
CA GLU A 39 12.81 7.48 1.24
C GLU A 39 14.01 7.45 0.28
N ARG A 40 15.05 8.23 0.55
CA ARG A 40 16.31 8.20 -0.22
C ARG A 40 17.27 7.09 0.23
N GLY A 41 16.86 6.26 1.20
CA GLY A 41 17.67 5.16 1.68
C GLY A 41 18.81 5.55 2.61
N ARG A 42 18.81 6.78 3.13
CA ARG A 42 19.87 7.28 4.02
C ARG A 42 19.67 6.88 5.48
N PHE A 43 18.43 6.74 5.92
CA PHE A 43 18.07 6.26 7.25
C PHE A 43 17.20 5.02 7.11
N GLN A 44 17.41 4.06 7.99
CA GLN A 44 16.52 2.91 8.09
C GLN A 44 15.30 3.28 8.91
N LEU A 45 14.14 2.82 8.47
CA LEU A 45 12.89 3.00 9.19
C LEU A 45 12.71 1.82 10.15
N SER A 46 12.54 2.10 11.45
CA SER A 46 12.20 1.06 12.42
C SER A 46 10.79 0.54 12.15
N ILE A 47 10.49 -0.67 12.62
CA ILE A 47 9.14 -1.23 12.50
C ILE A 47 8.11 -0.36 13.25
N GLU A 48 8.50 0.19 14.39
CA GLU A 48 7.63 1.09 15.15
C GLU A 48 7.30 2.35 14.38
N ASN A 49 8.29 2.94 13.73
CA ASN A 49 8.08 4.12 12.90
C ASN A 49 7.26 3.80 11.65
N LEU A 50 7.41 2.59 11.08
CA LEU A 50 6.56 2.15 9.98
C LEU A 50 5.10 2.11 10.41
N PHE A 51 4.81 1.50 11.55
CA PHE A 51 3.43 1.44 12.08
C PHE A 51 2.88 2.85 12.30
N GLN A 52 3.70 3.77 12.78
CA GLN A 52 3.30 5.16 12.95
C GLN A 52 2.94 5.83 11.62
N VAL A 53 3.76 5.61 10.58
CA VAL A 53 3.48 6.13 9.24
C VAL A 53 2.14 5.60 8.72
N LEU A 54 1.93 4.28 8.83
CA LEU A 54 0.71 3.65 8.33
C LEU A 54 -0.52 4.16 9.11
N GLU A 55 -0.39 4.36 10.41
CA GLU A 55 -1.48 4.92 11.22
C GLU A 55 -1.81 6.36 10.80
N ILE A 56 -0.80 7.21 10.69
CA ILE A 56 -0.99 8.62 10.27
C ILE A 56 -1.61 8.69 8.89
N CYS A 57 -1.17 7.84 7.97
CA CYS A 57 -1.67 7.81 6.59
C CYS A 57 -2.96 7.00 6.45
N ASN A 58 -3.49 6.43 7.53
CA ASN A 58 -4.68 5.59 7.53
C ASN A 58 -4.60 4.46 6.49
N PHE A 59 -3.50 3.73 6.51
CA PHE A 59 -3.21 2.67 5.55
C PHE A 59 -3.02 1.34 6.28
N SER A 60 -3.67 0.28 5.79
CA SER A 60 -3.63 -1.04 6.40
C SER A 60 -2.24 -1.66 6.35
N VAL A 61 -1.76 -2.17 7.49
CA VAL A 61 -0.51 -2.95 7.56
C VAL A 61 -0.59 -4.17 6.64
N ALA A 62 -1.72 -4.87 6.67
CA ALA A 62 -1.93 -6.05 5.82
C ALA A 62 -1.82 -5.70 4.33
N ARG A 63 -2.45 -4.60 3.92
CA ARG A 63 -2.38 -4.14 2.53
C ARG A 63 -0.94 -3.76 2.15
N PHE A 64 -0.21 -3.13 3.06
CA PHE A 64 1.16 -2.67 2.78
C PHE A 64 2.07 -3.80 2.32
N PHE A 65 1.88 -5.01 2.86
CA PHE A 65 2.73 -6.17 2.58
C PHE A 65 2.13 -7.14 1.56
N ARG A 66 1.00 -6.81 0.93
CA ARG A 66 0.40 -7.69 -0.09
C ARG A 66 1.16 -7.63 -1.40
N ASP A 67 1.15 -8.73 -2.14
CA ASP A 67 1.72 -8.77 -3.48
C ASP A 67 0.95 -7.87 -4.46
N ASP A 68 -0.37 -7.75 -4.25
CA ASP A 68 -1.24 -6.91 -5.07
C ASP A 68 -1.39 -5.48 -4.53
N PHE A 69 -0.34 -4.95 -3.92
CA PHE A 69 -0.37 -3.65 -3.23
C PHE A 69 -0.98 -2.53 -4.07
N TYR A 70 -0.56 -2.40 -5.34
CA TYR A 70 -1.03 -1.33 -6.23
C TYR A 70 -2.40 -1.61 -6.82
N ASP A 71 -2.73 -2.87 -7.01
CA ASP A 71 -3.98 -3.32 -7.65
C ASP A 71 -5.04 -3.75 -6.64
N TYR A 72 -4.83 -3.45 -5.36
CA TYR A 72 -5.66 -3.95 -4.27
C TYR A 72 -7.14 -3.58 -4.45
N ASP A 73 -7.43 -2.32 -4.78
CA ASP A 73 -8.81 -1.87 -4.91
C ASP A 73 -9.52 -2.54 -6.08
N GLU A 74 -8.81 -2.69 -7.21
CA GLU A 74 -9.33 -3.42 -8.38
C GLU A 74 -9.60 -4.88 -8.07
N ASN A 75 -8.66 -5.55 -7.39
CA ASN A 75 -8.80 -6.94 -7.01
C ASN A 75 -9.97 -7.15 -6.04
N ARG A 76 -10.14 -6.26 -5.07
CA ARG A 76 -11.28 -6.32 -4.15
C ARG A 76 -12.61 -6.12 -4.88
N GLU A 77 -12.67 -5.21 -5.83
CA GLU A 77 -13.86 -4.98 -6.65
C GLU A 77 -14.20 -6.24 -7.47
N ILE A 78 -13.20 -6.85 -8.11
CA ILE A 78 -13.37 -8.09 -8.87
C ILE A 78 -13.88 -9.21 -7.98
N GLU A 79 -13.25 -9.40 -6.80
CA GLU A 79 -13.67 -10.42 -5.84
C GLU A 79 -15.15 -10.24 -5.44
N ARG A 80 -15.54 -9.00 -5.14
CA ARG A 80 -16.92 -8.67 -4.77
C ARG A 80 -17.91 -9.02 -5.89
N LEU A 81 -17.56 -8.66 -7.13
CA LEU A 81 -18.40 -8.97 -8.29
C LEU A 81 -18.52 -10.48 -8.52
N LEU A 82 -17.42 -11.21 -8.34
CA LEU A 82 -17.40 -12.65 -8.50
C LEU A 82 -18.27 -13.38 -7.46
N GLU A 83 -18.27 -12.89 -6.22
CA GLU A 83 -19.07 -13.47 -5.14
C GLU A 83 -20.56 -13.41 -5.45
N ASN A 84 -21.01 -12.44 -6.24
CA ASN A 84 -22.41 -12.23 -6.59
C ASN A 84 -22.84 -12.96 -7.87
N LEU A 85 -21.92 -13.65 -8.55
CA LEU A 85 -22.25 -14.40 -9.77
C LEU A 85 -22.89 -15.74 -9.42
N SER A 86 -23.84 -16.18 -10.26
CA SER A 86 -24.37 -17.54 -10.20
C SER A 86 -23.28 -18.56 -10.59
N SER A 87 -23.48 -19.83 -10.21
CA SER A 87 -22.53 -20.88 -10.57
C SER A 87 -22.34 -21.00 -12.08
N ASP A 88 -23.42 -20.86 -12.86
CA ASP A 88 -23.35 -20.95 -14.33
C ASP A 88 -22.52 -19.80 -14.92
N LYS A 89 -22.72 -18.59 -14.40
CA LYS A 89 -21.93 -17.42 -14.84
C LYS A 89 -20.46 -17.55 -14.47
N LYS A 90 -20.16 -18.10 -13.28
CA LYS A 90 -18.78 -18.36 -12.86
C LYS A 90 -18.11 -19.35 -13.82
N LYS A 91 -18.79 -20.42 -14.19
CA LYS A 91 -18.26 -21.41 -15.16
C LYS A 91 -18.00 -20.77 -16.51
N SER A 92 -18.94 -19.97 -17.01
CA SER A 92 -18.79 -19.27 -18.28
C SER A 92 -17.59 -18.33 -18.25
N LEU A 93 -17.39 -17.61 -17.14
CA LEU A 93 -16.24 -16.71 -16.96
C LEU A 93 -14.92 -17.50 -16.97
N ILE A 94 -14.85 -18.61 -16.24
CA ILE A 94 -13.65 -19.46 -16.21
C ILE A 94 -13.32 -19.95 -17.62
N ASP A 95 -14.31 -20.43 -18.39
CA ASP A 95 -14.12 -20.90 -19.75
C ASP A 95 -13.60 -19.78 -20.65
N PHE A 96 -14.15 -18.57 -20.50
CA PHE A 96 -13.71 -17.39 -21.25
C PHE A 96 -12.25 -17.05 -20.96
N LEU A 97 -11.87 -17.04 -19.68
CA LEU A 97 -10.52 -16.66 -19.25
C LEU A 97 -9.46 -17.71 -19.64
N LYS A 98 -9.83 -18.96 -19.83
CA LYS A 98 -8.93 -20.03 -20.26
C LYS A 98 -8.66 -20.07 -21.75
N LYS A 99 -9.40 -19.33 -22.52
CA LYS A 99 -9.16 -19.20 -23.97
C LYS A 99 -7.99 -18.26 -24.20
#